data_a1fe5af484664024a959cb9e1af0c503
#
_entry.id   a1fe5af484664024a959cb9e1af0c503
#
_cell.length_a   1.000
_cell.length_b   1.000
_cell.length_c   1.000
_cell.angle_alpha   90.00
_cell.angle_beta   90.00
_cell.angle_gamma   90.00
#
_symmetry.space_group_name_H-M   'P 1'
#
loop_
_entity.id
_entity.type
_entity.pdbx_description
1 polymer ?
#
loop_
_entity_poly.entity_id
_entity_poly.type
_entity_poly.pdbx_seq_one_letter_code
_entity_poly.pdbx_strand_id
1 'polypeptide(L)' 'MDDSDKLYLQLEDLKSEHRDLDAVIGRLTESLPLNPLQMQRLKKRKLALKDQITLIESKLLPD' A
#
# COMPACT_ATOMS: atom_id res chain seq x y z
N MET A 1 15.48 -19.99 4.74
CA MET A 1 15.16 -18.60 4.97
C MET A 1 14.42 -18.43 6.29
N ASP A 2 14.86 -17.47 7.07
CA ASP A 2 14.22 -17.12 8.33
C ASP A 2 12.84 -16.49 8.08
N ASP A 3 11.90 -16.64 9.00
CA ASP A 3 10.59 -16.04 8.91
C ASP A 3 10.68 -14.50 8.84
N SER A 4 11.68 -13.93 9.52
CA SER A 4 11.93 -12.49 9.44
C SER A 4 12.27 -12.04 8.03
N ASP A 5 13.07 -12.82 7.31
CA ASP A 5 13.44 -12.50 5.93
C ASP A 5 12.22 -12.48 5.02
N LYS A 6 11.31 -13.44 5.19
CA LYS A 6 10.07 -13.48 4.43
C LYS A 6 9.20 -12.26 4.72
N LEU A 7 9.12 -11.86 5.97
CA LEU A 7 8.35 -10.68 6.37
C LEU A 7 8.94 -9.40 5.77
N TYR A 8 10.27 -9.27 5.75
CA TYR A 8 10.92 -8.12 5.13
C TYR A 8 10.65 -8.05 3.63
N LEU A 9 10.71 -9.19 2.93
CA LEU A 9 10.41 -9.24 1.51
C LEU A 9 8.96 -8.86 1.24
N GLN A 10 8.05 -9.38 2.04
CA GLN A 10 6.63 -9.06 1.94
C GLN A 10 6.38 -7.57 2.19
N LEU A 11 7.06 -7.00 3.18
CA LEU A 11 6.96 -5.59 3.50
C LEU A 11 7.44 -4.72 2.32
N GLU A 12 8.55 -5.08 1.70
CA GLU A 12 9.05 -4.35 0.54
C GLU A 12 8.06 -4.37 -0.62
N ASP A 13 7.47 -5.53 -0.90
CA ASP A 13 6.47 -5.65 -1.94
C ASP A 13 5.25 -4.77 -1.66
N LEU A 14 4.77 -4.79 -0.43
CA LEU A 14 3.61 -3.98 -0.04
C LEU A 14 3.90 -2.49 -0.12
N LYS A 15 5.09 -2.07 0.30
CA LYS A 15 5.50 -0.67 0.20
C LYS A 15 5.60 -0.23 -1.25
N SER A 16 6.12 -1.08 -2.11
CA SER A 16 6.21 -0.79 -3.54
C SER A 16 4.82 -0.63 -4.16
N GLU A 17 3.91 -1.55 -3.86
CA GLU A 17 2.53 -1.46 -4.34
C GLU A 17 1.84 -0.20 -3.83
N HIS A 18 2.03 0.11 -2.56
CA HIS A 18 1.43 1.31 -1.97
C HIS A 18 1.92 2.57 -2.66
N ARG A 19 3.23 2.66 -2.91
CA ARG A 19 3.83 3.81 -3.60
C ARG A 19 3.32 3.94 -5.01
N ASP A 20 3.26 2.82 -5.75
CA ASP A 20 2.78 2.82 -7.13
C ASP A 20 1.32 3.24 -7.21
N LEU A 21 0.50 2.72 -6.30
CA LEU A 21 -0.91 3.06 -6.26
C LEU A 21 -1.13 4.52 -5.90
N ASP A 22 -0.37 5.03 -4.96
CA ASP A 22 -0.44 6.44 -4.56
C ASP A 22 -0.09 7.35 -5.75
N ALA A 23 0.94 6.99 -6.51
CA ALA A 23 1.34 7.74 -7.70
C ALA A 23 0.26 7.70 -8.77
N VAL A 24 -0.36 6.54 -8.98
CA VAL A 24 -1.46 6.39 -9.93
C VAL A 24 -2.65 7.25 -9.53
N ILE A 25 -3.03 7.23 -8.25
CA ILE A 25 -4.13 8.05 -7.73
C ILE A 25 -3.84 9.53 -7.98
N GLY A 26 -2.61 9.96 -7.69
CA GLY A 26 -2.21 11.35 -7.92
C GLY A 26 -2.34 11.77 -9.37
N ARG A 27 -1.86 10.94 -10.30
CA ARG A 27 -1.94 11.23 -11.73
C ARG A 27 -3.38 11.30 -12.22
N LEU A 28 -4.19 10.34 -11.80
CA LEU A 28 -5.58 10.30 -12.21
C LEU A 28 -6.37 11.49 -11.68
N THR A 29 -6.07 11.93 -10.48
CA THR A 29 -6.71 13.09 -9.88
C THR A 29 -6.37 14.37 -10.65
N GLU A 30 -5.16 14.47 -11.17
CA GLU A 30 -4.72 15.66 -11.91
C GLU A 30 -5.24 15.69 -13.34
N SER A 31 -5.32 14.54 -14.01
CA SER A 31 -5.51 14.51 -15.46
C SER A 31 -6.95 14.30 -15.91
N LEU A 32 -7.81 13.69 -15.11
CA LEU A 32 -9.18 13.37 -15.53
C LEU A 32 -10.18 13.51 -14.38
N PRO A 33 -11.40 14.00 -14.67
CA PRO A 33 -12.48 13.90 -13.70
C PRO A 33 -12.84 12.42 -13.53
N LEU A 34 -12.43 11.86 -12.41
CA LEU A 34 -12.66 10.45 -12.12
C LEU A 34 -14.06 10.23 -11.59
N ASN A 35 -14.60 9.07 -11.97
CA ASN A 35 -15.80 8.55 -11.36
C ASN A 35 -15.54 8.43 -9.84
N PRO A 36 -16.39 9.03 -8.98
CA PRO A 36 -16.18 8.96 -7.53
C PRO A 36 -16.10 7.54 -7.00
N LEU A 37 -16.81 6.59 -7.62
CA LEU A 37 -16.77 5.20 -7.21
C LEU A 37 -15.40 4.58 -7.44
N GLN A 38 -14.78 4.87 -8.59
CA GLN A 38 -13.43 4.38 -8.89
C GLN A 38 -12.42 4.97 -7.92
N MET A 39 -12.54 6.25 -7.62
CA MET A 39 -11.64 6.90 -6.67
C MET A 39 -11.77 6.28 -5.28
N GLN A 40 -12.99 5.99 -4.84
CA GLN A 40 -13.21 5.33 -3.56
C GLN A 40 -12.55 3.94 -3.52
N ARG A 41 -12.65 3.19 -4.61
CA ARG A 41 -12.05 1.85 -4.69
C ARG A 41 -10.53 1.93 -4.58
N LEU A 42 -9.92 2.87 -5.29
CA LEU A 42 -8.47 3.06 -5.26
C LEU A 42 -7.99 3.49 -3.87
N LYS A 43 -8.69 4.41 -3.24
CA LYS A 43 -8.37 4.86 -1.89
C LYS A 43 -8.52 3.74 -0.88
N LYS A 44 -9.56 2.93 -1.02
CA LYS A 44 -9.81 1.80 -0.13
C LYS A 44 -8.67 0.78 -0.24
N ARG A 45 -8.21 0.48 -1.47
CA ARG A 45 -7.09 -0.43 -1.67
C ARG A 45 -5.80 0.14 -1.06
N LYS A 46 -5.57 1.43 -1.23
CA LYS A 46 -4.41 2.10 -0.64
C LYS A 46 -4.42 1.96 0.88
N LEU A 47 -5.56 2.18 1.50
CA LEU A 47 -5.70 2.03 2.96
C LEU A 47 -5.48 0.59 3.40
N ALA A 48 -5.99 -0.37 2.64
CA ALA A 48 -5.79 -1.79 2.95
C ALA A 48 -4.30 -2.16 2.90
N LEU A 49 -3.58 -1.65 1.89
CA LEU A 49 -2.14 -1.88 1.79
C LEU A 49 -1.40 -1.26 2.97
N LYS A 50 -1.79 -0.05 3.36
CA LYS A 50 -1.17 0.62 4.50
C LYS A 50 -1.40 -0.15 5.80
N ASP A 51 -2.60 -0.69 5.98
CA ASP A 51 -2.91 -1.50 7.16
C ASP A 51 -2.03 -2.75 7.21
N GLN A 52 -1.85 -3.41 6.07
CA GLN A 52 -0.98 -4.58 6.00
C GLN A 52 0.47 -4.23 6.29
N ILE A 53 0.95 -3.11 5.76
CA ILE A 53 2.30 -2.63 6.02
C ILE A 53 2.49 -2.40 7.52
N THR A 54 1.56 -1.70 8.15
CA THR A 54 1.61 -1.42 9.58
C THR A 54 1.63 -2.70 10.40
N LEU A 55 0.80 -3.68 10.01
CA LEU A 55 0.74 -4.96 10.70
C LEU A 55 2.08 -5.70 10.63
N ILE A 56 2.70 -5.74 9.46
CA ILE A 56 3.99 -6.42 9.28
C ILE A 56 5.09 -5.69 10.02
N GLU A 57 5.12 -4.36 9.95
CA GLU A 57 6.09 -3.56 10.68
C GLU A 57 5.97 -3.81 12.19
N SER A 58 4.76 -3.93 12.68
CA SER A 58 4.50 -4.23 14.08
C SER A 58 5.08 -5.59 14.50
N LYS A 59 5.13 -6.55 13.59
CA LYS A 59 5.73 -7.87 13.85
C LYS A 59 7.25 -7.84 13.81
N LEU A 60 7.81 -6.98 12.98
CA LEU A 60 9.27 -6.91 12.79
C LEU A 60 9.96 -6.01 13.79
N LEU A 61 9.28 -4.97 14.26
CA LEU A 61 9.87 -3.99 15.17
C LEU A 61 9.42 -4.28 16.58
N PRO A 62 10.34 -4.67 17.48
CA PRO A 62 9.99 -4.85 18.89
C PRO A 62 9.68 -3.48 19.51
N ASP A 63 8.71 -3.47 20.38
CA ASP A 63 8.35 -2.27 21.13
C ASP A 63 9.47 -1.85 22.06
#